data_5e1cd012a0f8ec65a9407e437a9e817e
#
_entry.id   5e1cd012a0f8ec65a9407e437a9e817e
#
_cell.length_a   1.000
_cell.length_b   1.000
_cell.length_c   1.000
_cell.angle_alpha   90.00
_cell.angle_beta   90.00
_cell.angle_gamma   90.00
#
_symmetry.space_group_name_H-M   'P 1'
#
loop_
_entity.id
_entity.type
_entity.pdbx_description
1 polymer ?
#
loop_
_entity_poly.entity_id
_entity_poly.type
_entity_poly.pdbx_seq_one_letter_code
_entity_poly.pdbx_strand_id
1 'polypeptide(L)'
;MAEIDGGPLINTTSLLGHLEQGLEKSYNKPGIISTHQPANHLSDLLALAKSHNDQERGGTYSHTKTSTIYDGKNGYNYLTLTYHQIHSIAKCLAAGLLANGVQPKSTILVLIPNGAEFGLLLWTSVMTRLTISCADPDVLAATGPDELPHLLRTLEPSIIVAQDTRTVLEIDQLVDDFPTVRPLCIHVDRSAKKSGWTTLSEIMEEGNRSAIDQDQIIEAARSDDPGRIHSVLFTSGSSGRPKGCPMRAGGQTHYMLSQSWLVDERACPLALQQAHPSRAIAHLQILLTWRAGGTAVLTGRGFCVSDIVEAIRRLPITFVVLSPPMVHEISKEVANASLNTDSVQTVQVGGDAVTAGILAKCATVFRDAKVVVAHGMTEGGGSFRWPFEHTPMSQIPHFGGLCPVGVVSPGSVVRIWNSSEARVCKRGESGALHIRSGSQIRNYMSGASETSFYEDGQGRWFRTGDVAVMDPKGLVYILGREKDMMNRDGVAIMPAPLQNCIETLTGEQAVAVSITSESQGEQLFAVLRSLASNSPGDINRHIEKMLGKQYVLDGLLTLEQLGLAAFPVNATHKIMKSEIKTALLKYLQSHRDSNMTVGAVN
;
A
#
# COMPACT_ATOMS: atom_id res chain seq x y z
N MET A 1 -16.49 20.90 -18.86
CA MET A 1 -15.05 20.55 -18.76
C MET A 1 -14.90 19.42 -17.74
N ALA A 2 -13.91 18.55 -17.92
CA ALA A 2 -13.58 17.43 -17.04
C ALA A 2 -12.57 17.87 -15.95
N GLU A 3 -12.96 18.88 -15.17
CA GLU A 3 -12.26 19.37 -13.99
C GLU A 3 -13.27 19.58 -12.87
N ILE A 4 -12.94 19.11 -11.66
CA ILE A 4 -13.76 19.25 -10.46
C ILE A 4 -12.86 19.61 -9.28
N ASP A 5 -13.28 20.63 -8.52
CA ASP A 5 -12.83 20.92 -7.17
C ASP A 5 -13.80 20.22 -6.18
N GLY A 6 -13.27 19.35 -5.32
CA GLY A 6 -14.05 18.63 -4.31
C GLY A 6 -14.49 19.49 -3.12
N GLY A 7 -14.13 20.77 -3.12
CA GLY A 7 -14.39 21.72 -2.04
C GLY A 7 -13.31 21.70 -0.94
N PRO A 8 -13.45 22.54 0.07
CA PRO A 8 -12.45 22.67 1.13
C PRO A 8 -12.42 21.45 2.04
N LEU A 9 -11.23 21.12 2.54
CA LEU A 9 -11.00 20.21 3.66
C LEU A 9 -10.22 20.95 4.73
N ILE A 10 -10.85 21.22 5.86
CA ILE A 10 -10.24 21.95 6.96
C ILE A 10 -9.67 20.96 7.96
N ASN A 11 -8.40 21.11 8.30
CA ASN A 11 -7.72 20.35 9.34
C ASN A 11 -6.92 21.29 10.23
N THR A 12 -7.22 21.27 11.53
CA THR A 12 -6.52 22.03 12.57
C THR A 12 -5.79 21.11 13.57
N THR A 13 -5.90 19.79 13.37
CA THR A 13 -5.38 18.77 14.30
C THR A 13 -4.07 18.22 13.78
N SER A 14 -3.05 18.12 14.62
CA SER A 14 -1.77 17.50 14.28
C SER A 14 -1.91 15.99 14.07
N LEU A 15 -0.86 15.37 13.52
CA LEU A 15 -0.85 13.92 13.34
C LEU A 15 -0.99 13.17 14.66
N LEU A 16 -0.29 13.64 15.74
CA LEU A 16 -0.46 13.06 17.07
C LEU A 16 -1.88 13.26 17.59
N GLY A 17 -2.46 14.45 17.45
CA GLY A 17 -3.83 14.72 17.91
C GLY A 17 -4.87 13.79 17.27
N HIS A 18 -4.68 13.39 16.01
CA HIS A 18 -5.53 12.37 15.37
C HIS A 18 -5.35 10.97 15.96
N LEU A 19 -4.14 10.60 16.39
CA LEU A 19 -3.91 9.33 17.09
C LEU A 19 -4.48 9.37 18.51
N GLU A 20 -4.40 10.51 19.19
CA GLU A 20 -4.98 10.71 20.51
C GLU A 20 -6.52 10.62 20.51
N GLN A 21 -7.20 11.04 19.43
CA GLN A 21 -8.64 10.80 19.26
C GLN A 21 -9.00 9.31 19.36
N GLY A 22 -8.19 8.44 18.74
CA GLY A 22 -8.38 7.00 18.85
C GLY A 22 -8.01 6.43 20.21
N LEU A 23 -6.94 6.96 20.83
CA LEU A 23 -6.53 6.60 22.19
C LEU A 23 -7.63 6.92 23.21
N GLU A 24 -8.22 8.11 23.17
CA GLU A 24 -9.31 8.51 24.07
C GLU A 24 -10.53 7.60 23.93
N LYS A 25 -10.88 7.25 22.68
CA LYS A 25 -12.02 6.39 22.34
C LYS A 25 -11.84 4.94 22.80
N SER A 26 -10.60 4.43 22.75
CA SER A 26 -10.30 3.00 22.85
C SER A 26 -9.15 2.69 23.81
N TYR A 27 -8.96 3.50 24.83
CA TYR A 27 -7.83 3.47 25.79
C TYR A 27 -7.39 2.05 26.21
N ASN A 28 -8.35 1.23 26.67
CA ASN A 28 -8.12 -0.15 27.11
C ASN A 28 -8.43 -1.22 26.05
N LYS A 29 -8.79 -0.81 24.82
CA LYS A 29 -9.05 -1.74 23.74
C LYS A 29 -7.76 -2.05 22.97
N PRO A 30 -7.68 -3.17 22.27
CA PRO A 30 -6.56 -3.46 21.37
C PRO A 30 -6.40 -2.37 20.32
N GLY A 31 -5.19 -1.84 20.17
CA GLY A 31 -4.78 -0.99 19.06
C GLY A 31 -3.96 -1.79 18.02
N ILE A 32 -3.28 -2.85 18.49
CA ILE A 32 -2.51 -3.79 17.66
C ILE A 32 -2.81 -5.22 18.08
N ILE A 33 -3.01 -6.11 17.09
CA ILE A 33 -2.93 -7.56 17.23
C ILE A 33 -1.92 -8.05 16.20
N SER A 34 -0.91 -8.83 16.60
CA SER A 34 0.06 -9.43 15.70
C SER A 34 -0.13 -10.94 15.66
N THR A 35 -0.56 -11.47 14.50
CA THR A 35 -0.93 -12.88 14.38
C THR A 35 0.26 -13.84 14.25
N HIS A 36 1.45 -13.31 13.97
CA HIS A 36 2.68 -14.10 13.81
C HIS A 36 3.63 -14.01 15.03
N GLN A 37 3.33 -13.15 16.00
CA GLN A 37 4.14 -12.95 17.20
C GLN A 37 3.46 -13.56 18.43
N PRO A 38 4.20 -14.30 19.29
CA PRO A 38 3.64 -14.88 20.50
C PRO A 38 3.26 -13.80 21.53
N ALA A 39 2.27 -14.07 22.36
CA ALA A 39 1.70 -13.10 23.31
C ALA A 39 2.71 -12.43 24.26
N ASN A 40 3.82 -13.12 24.56
CA ASN A 40 4.87 -12.61 25.45
C ASN A 40 6.03 -11.93 24.71
N HIS A 41 5.93 -11.75 23.41
CA HIS A 41 7.03 -11.24 22.57
C HIS A 41 7.60 -9.91 23.05
N LEU A 42 6.78 -8.98 23.54
CA LEU A 42 7.17 -7.65 24.03
C LEU A 42 7.03 -7.49 25.55
N SER A 43 7.12 -8.57 26.33
CA SER A 43 6.87 -8.56 27.78
C SER A 43 7.80 -7.64 28.58
N ASP A 44 9.05 -7.48 28.15
CA ASP A 44 10.03 -6.57 28.77
C ASP A 44 9.69 -5.09 28.51
N LEU A 45 9.32 -4.73 27.27
CA LEU A 45 8.89 -3.37 26.96
C LEU A 45 7.64 -3.00 27.78
N LEU A 46 6.70 -3.94 27.92
CA LEU A 46 5.52 -3.77 28.75
C LEU A 46 5.88 -3.62 30.24
N ALA A 47 6.87 -4.36 30.74
CA ALA A 47 7.34 -4.23 32.11
C ALA A 47 8.01 -2.87 32.37
N LEU A 48 8.86 -2.40 31.45
CA LEU A 48 9.54 -1.12 31.52
C LEU A 48 8.54 0.06 31.50
N ALA A 49 7.52 0.00 30.62
CA ALA A 49 6.48 1.04 30.54
C ALA A 49 5.61 1.12 31.81
N LYS A 50 5.38 -0.01 32.52
CA LYS A 50 4.63 -0.04 33.79
C LYS A 50 5.42 0.57 34.93
N SER A 51 6.70 0.20 35.09
CA SER A 51 7.55 0.70 36.16
C SER A 51 7.64 2.22 36.14
N HIS A 52 7.61 2.83 34.97
CA HIS A 52 7.62 4.28 34.81
C HIS A 52 6.28 4.93 35.25
N ASN A 53 5.15 4.38 34.82
CA ASN A 53 3.83 4.90 35.18
C ASN A 53 3.52 4.81 36.69
N ASP A 54 4.02 3.77 37.37
CA ASP A 54 3.86 3.59 38.81
C ASP A 54 4.72 4.62 39.60
N GLN A 55 5.87 5.02 39.06
CA GLN A 55 6.70 6.08 39.67
C GLN A 55 6.09 7.48 39.50
N GLU A 56 5.49 7.80 38.35
CA GLU A 56 4.84 9.08 38.09
C GLU A 56 3.58 9.30 38.96
N ARG A 57 2.84 8.25 39.30
CA ARG A 57 1.54 8.35 39.98
C ARG A 57 1.55 8.17 41.51
N GLY A 58 2.69 7.84 42.13
CA GLY A 58 2.90 7.86 43.57
C GLY A 58 1.85 7.14 44.44
N GLY A 59 1.17 6.09 43.92
CA GLY A 59 0.10 5.47 44.68
C GLY A 59 -0.57 4.27 44.00
N THR A 60 -0.78 3.27 44.81
CA THR A 60 -1.53 2.02 44.62
C THR A 60 -2.73 2.13 43.69
N TYR A 61 -2.59 1.64 42.47
CA TYR A 61 -3.72 1.24 41.66
C TYR A 61 -3.81 -0.28 41.60
N SER A 62 -5.00 -0.78 41.93
CA SER A 62 -5.43 -2.16 41.89
C SER A 62 -4.96 -2.86 40.62
N HIS A 63 -4.41 -4.06 40.78
CA HIS A 63 -4.03 -5.00 39.71
C HIS A 63 -5.18 -5.28 38.74
N THR A 64 -5.36 -4.44 37.74
CA THR A 64 -6.13 -4.85 36.56
C THR A 64 -5.28 -5.83 35.79
N LYS A 65 -5.83 -7.03 35.59
CA LYS A 65 -5.21 -8.15 34.86
C LYS A 65 -4.52 -7.64 33.60
N THR A 66 -3.21 -7.78 33.59
CA THR A 66 -2.33 -7.43 32.50
C THR A 66 -2.53 -8.42 31.36
N SER A 67 -2.63 -7.92 30.17
CA SER A 67 -2.94 -8.58 28.91
C SER A 67 -4.39 -9.04 28.80
N THR A 68 -5.20 -8.23 28.11
CA THR A 68 -6.40 -8.78 27.48
C THR A 68 -5.90 -9.70 26.38
N ILE A 69 -5.71 -10.98 26.73
CA ILE A 69 -5.50 -12.03 25.75
C ILE A 69 -6.76 -12.01 24.91
N TYR A 70 -6.67 -11.58 23.66
CA TYR A 70 -7.75 -11.79 22.72
C TYR A 70 -7.75 -13.30 22.44
N ASP A 71 -8.61 -14.01 23.16
CA ASP A 71 -8.82 -15.43 22.96
C ASP A 71 -9.55 -15.57 21.61
N GLY A 72 -8.77 -15.77 20.55
CA GLY A 72 -9.31 -16.08 19.23
C GLY A 72 -10.19 -17.33 19.36
N LYS A 73 -11.19 -17.49 18.51
CA LYS A 73 -12.21 -18.56 18.52
C LYS A 73 -11.70 -20.00 18.76
N ASN A 74 -10.38 -20.21 18.85
CA ASN A 74 -9.70 -21.50 19.02
C ASN A 74 -8.53 -21.51 20.02
N GLY A 75 -8.48 -20.60 21.02
CA GLY A 75 -7.44 -20.62 22.06
C GLY A 75 -6.04 -20.15 21.63
N TYR A 76 -5.92 -19.42 20.54
CA TYR A 76 -4.66 -18.86 20.10
C TYR A 76 -4.31 -17.56 20.85
N ASN A 77 -3.13 -17.54 21.47
CA ASN A 77 -2.59 -16.38 22.18
C ASN A 77 -1.75 -15.54 21.21
N TYR A 78 -2.32 -14.45 20.68
CA TYR A 78 -1.62 -13.47 19.85
C TYR A 78 -1.04 -12.34 20.69
N LEU A 79 0.08 -11.77 20.24
CA LEU A 79 0.55 -10.52 20.80
C LEU A 79 -0.51 -9.43 20.59
N THR A 80 -1.00 -8.87 21.70
CA THR A 80 -2.02 -7.85 21.70
C THR A 80 -1.55 -6.67 22.55
N LEU A 81 -1.55 -5.47 21.97
CA LEU A 81 -1.24 -4.22 22.66
C LEU A 81 -2.47 -3.32 22.67
N THR A 82 -2.85 -2.86 23.85
CA THR A 82 -3.89 -1.83 23.98
C THR A 82 -3.36 -0.46 23.55
N TYR A 83 -4.25 0.49 23.26
CA TYR A 83 -3.85 1.86 22.94
C TYR A 83 -2.99 2.48 24.04
N HIS A 84 -3.38 2.29 25.31
CA HIS A 84 -2.58 2.76 26.44
C HIS A 84 -1.17 2.16 26.46
N GLN A 85 -1.02 0.86 26.20
CA GLN A 85 0.28 0.20 26.15
C GLN A 85 1.14 0.71 25.00
N ILE A 86 0.55 0.88 23.80
CA ILE A 86 1.24 1.46 22.64
C ILE A 86 1.73 2.88 22.98
N HIS A 87 0.86 3.72 23.51
CA HIS A 87 1.19 5.10 23.89
C HIS A 87 2.30 5.15 24.93
N SER A 88 2.21 4.35 26.01
CA SER A 88 3.21 4.33 27.08
C SER A 88 4.58 3.85 26.59
N ILE A 89 4.62 2.76 25.80
CA ILE A 89 5.87 2.26 25.21
C ILE A 89 6.47 3.32 24.27
N ALA A 90 5.66 3.89 23.38
CA ALA A 90 6.12 4.90 22.42
C ALA A 90 6.66 6.17 23.12
N LYS A 91 6.04 6.60 24.23
CA LYS A 91 6.48 7.72 25.05
C LYS A 91 7.87 7.46 25.65
N CYS A 92 8.08 6.27 26.24
CA CYS A 92 9.39 5.87 26.79
C CYS A 92 10.46 5.73 25.68
N LEU A 93 10.13 5.12 24.54
CA LEU A 93 11.05 5.04 23.39
C LEU A 93 11.42 6.43 22.87
N ALA A 94 10.45 7.35 22.78
CA ALA A 94 10.68 8.73 22.36
C ALA A 94 11.71 9.43 23.26
N ALA A 95 11.53 9.33 24.59
CA ALA A 95 12.48 9.88 25.56
C ALA A 95 13.86 9.24 25.43
N GLY A 96 13.93 7.91 25.25
CA GLY A 96 15.18 7.18 25.08
C GLY A 96 15.94 7.55 23.81
N LEU A 97 15.25 7.73 22.67
CA LEU A 97 15.88 8.19 21.43
C LEU A 97 16.47 9.60 21.60
N LEU A 98 15.72 10.53 22.22
CA LEU A 98 16.23 11.88 22.49
C LEU A 98 17.40 11.87 23.48
N ALA A 99 17.37 11.00 24.50
CA ALA A 99 18.48 10.82 25.44
C ALA A 99 19.75 10.31 24.76
N ASN A 100 19.62 9.52 23.71
CA ASN A 100 20.74 9.08 22.84
C ASN A 100 21.15 10.13 21.80
N GLY A 101 20.72 11.39 21.96
CA GLY A 101 21.13 12.50 21.10
C GLY A 101 20.37 12.62 19.76
N VAL A 102 19.38 11.78 19.51
CA VAL A 102 18.54 11.88 18.31
C VAL A 102 17.77 13.20 18.33
N GLN A 103 17.77 13.91 17.22
CA GLN A 103 17.10 15.20 17.11
C GLN A 103 15.73 15.05 16.41
N PRO A 104 14.72 15.86 16.76
CA PRO A 104 13.50 15.95 15.96
C PRO A 104 13.81 16.25 14.49
N LYS A 105 13.01 15.71 13.56
CA LYS A 105 13.19 15.74 12.11
C LYS A 105 14.31 14.85 11.56
N SER A 106 15.10 14.18 12.41
CA SER A 106 16.02 13.14 11.96
C SER A 106 15.28 11.99 11.25
N THR A 107 15.99 11.26 10.40
CA THR A 107 15.42 10.11 9.68
C THR A 107 15.70 8.81 10.42
N ILE A 108 14.66 7.99 10.58
CA ILE A 108 14.74 6.59 11.03
C ILE A 108 14.45 5.67 9.85
N LEU A 109 15.40 4.78 9.53
CA LEU A 109 15.23 3.72 8.55
C LEU A 109 14.84 2.42 9.27
N VAL A 110 13.71 1.83 8.87
CA VAL A 110 13.11 0.65 9.50
C VAL A 110 13.12 -0.51 8.51
N LEU A 111 13.87 -1.55 8.83
CA LEU A 111 14.12 -2.75 8.02
C LEU A 111 13.58 -3.99 8.76
N ILE A 112 12.27 -3.97 9.04
CA ILE A 112 11.58 -5.02 9.78
C ILE A 112 10.25 -5.39 9.11
N PRO A 113 9.73 -6.61 9.35
CA PRO A 113 8.42 -7.02 8.83
C PRO A 113 7.25 -6.25 9.45
N ASN A 114 6.06 -6.54 8.97
CA ASN A 114 4.79 -5.97 9.44
C ASN A 114 4.36 -6.58 10.79
N GLY A 115 4.95 -6.09 11.87
CA GLY A 115 4.75 -6.57 13.25
C GLY A 115 4.47 -5.44 14.24
N ALA A 116 4.32 -5.80 15.50
CA ALA A 116 3.99 -4.85 16.56
C ALA A 116 5.07 -3.76 16.73
N GLU A 117 6.34 -4.08 16.50
CA GLU A 117 7.45 -3.14 16.54
C GLU A 117 7.30 -2.02 15.50
N PHE A 118 6.83 -2.36 14.28
CA PHE A 118 6.51 -1.33 13.29
C PHE A 118 5.46 -0.35 13.83
N GLY A 119 4.40 -0.86 14.42
CA GLY A 119 3.36 -0.01 15.02
C GLY A 119 3.89 0.89 16.14
N LEU A 120 4.73 0.35 17.03
CA LEU A 120 5.39 1.10 18.10
C LEU A 120 6.32 2.18 17.54
N LEU A 121 7.14 1.85 16.54
CA LEU A 121 8.07 2.79 15.90
C LEU A 121 7.33 3.89 15.14
N LEU A 122 6.16 3.58 14.54
CA LEU A 122 5.33 4.58 13.89
C LEU A 122 4.78 5.60 14.90
N TRP A 123 4.22 5.14 16.04
CA TRP A 123 3.80 6.01 17.14
C TRP A 123 4.96 6.83 17.72
N THR A 124 6.10 6.19 17.95
CA THR A 124 7.33 6.84 18.44
C THR A 124 7.78 7.94 17.47
N SER A 125 7.76 7.66 16.16
CA SER A 125 8.15 8.65 15.13
C SER A 125 7.21 9.85 15.06
N VAL A 126 5.92 9.66 15.34
CA VAL A 126 4.96 10.76 15.45
C VAL A 126 5.28 11.62 16.68
N MET A 127 5.49 10.99 17.84
CA MET A 127 5.79 11.70 19.10
C MET A 127 7.11 12.46 19.05
N THR A 128 8.17 11.84 18.54
CA THR A 128 9.51 12.47 18.41
C THR A 128 9.63 13.39 17.22
N ARG A 129 8.60 13.45 16.37
CA ARG A 129 8.61 14.22 15.10
C ARG A 129 9.73 13.77 14.16
N LEU A 130 10.03 12.47 14.11
CA LEU A 130 11.00 11.89 13.18
C LEU A 130 10.41 11.73 11.77
N THR A 131 11.28 11.61 10.79
CA THR A 131 10.96 11.14 9.44
C THR A 131 11.15 9.62 9.40
N ILE A 132 10.07 8.85 9.28
CA ILE A 132 10.16 7.39 9.19
C ILE A 132 10.25 6.95 7.72
N SER A 133 11.21 6.09 7.42
CA SER A 133 11.30 5.38 6.14
C SER A 133 11.37 3.88 6.40
N CYS A 134 10.57 3.12 5.68
CA CYS A 134 10.56 1.66 5.80
C CYS A 134 10.97 1.03 4.47
N ALA A 135 11.81 0.01 4.53
CA ALA A 135 12.18 -0.79 3.37
C ALA A 135 12.09 -2.28 3.70
N ASP A 136 11.88 -3.09 2.67
CA ASP A 136 11.80 -4.53 2.77
C ASP A 136 13.18 -5.13 2.43
N PRO A 137 13.90 -5.73 3.41
CA PRO A 137 15.23 -6.28 3.18
C PRO A 137 15.25 -7.35 2.08
N ASP A 138 14.21 -8.17 1.98
CA ASP A 138 14.15 -9.23 0.98
C ASP A 138 13.97 -8.65 -0.44
N VAL A 139 13.17 -7.59 -0.57
CA VAL A 139 13.00 -6.88 -1.85
C VAL A 139 14.30 -6.17 -2.23
N LEU A 140 14.99 -5.52 -1.29
CA LEU A 140 16.28 -4.87 -1.55
C LEU A 140 17.31 -5.89 -2.05
N ALA A 141 17.47 -7.02 -1.34
CA ALA A 141 18.39 -8.08 -1.74
C ALA A 141 18.06 -8.70 -3.10
N ALA A 142 16.76 -8.87 -3.40
CA ALA A 142 16.32 -9.41 -4.69
C ALA A 142 16.51 -8.43 -5.86
N THR A 143 16.49 -7.12 -5.60
CA THR A 143 16.66 -6.09 -6.63
C THR A 143 18.13 -5.89 -7.01
N GLY A 144 19.04 -6.01 -6.05
CA GLY A 144 20.48 -5.97 -6.31
C GLY A 144 21.31 -5.39 -5.16
N PRO A 145 22.63 -5.56 -5.20
CA PRO A 145 23.52 -5.19 -4.10
C PRO A 145 23.65 -3.67 -3.90
N ASP A 146 23.30 -2.86 -4.89
CA ASP A 146 23.42 -1.40 -4.85
C ASP A 146 22.22 -0.70 -4.22
N GLU A 147 21.11 -1.41 -3.96
CA GLU A 147 19.85 -0.81 -3.53
C GLU A 147 19.90 -0.32 -2.07
N LEU A 148 20.41 -1.12 -1.13
CA LEU A 148 20.57 -0.69 0.25
C LEU A 148 21.58 0.47 0.38
N PRO A 149 22.78 0.43 -0.24
CA PRO A 149 23.69 1.59 -0.29
C PRO A 149 23.05 2.85 -0.88
N HIS A 150 22.25 2.72 -1.93
CA HIS A 150 21.52 3.85 -2.52
C HIS A 150 20.51 4.45 -1.54
N LEU A 151 19.74 3.59 -0.87
CA LEU A 151 18.75 3.98 0.13
C LEU A 151 19.41 4.75 1.28
N LEU A 152 20.50 4.22 1.81
CA LEU A 152 21.27 4.83 2.90
C LEU A 152 21.80 6.21 2.51
N ARG A 153 22.40 6.34 1.31
CA ARG A 153 22.88 7.64 0.80
C ARG A 153 21.76 8.65 0.56
N THR A 154 20.57 8.19 0.16
CA THR A 154 19.44 9.08 -0.12
C THR A 154 18.77 9.57 1.15
N LEU A 155 18.70 8.74 2.18
CA LEU A 155 18.00 9.05 3.43
C LEU A 155 18.90 9.66 4.50
N GLU A 156 20.20 9.36 4.48
CA GLU A 156 21.16 9.73 5.53
C GLU A 156 20.58 9.50 6.94
N PRO A 157 20.17 8.23 7.27
CA PRO A 157 19.41 7.98 8.48
C PRO A 157 20.29 8.19 9.73
N SER A 158 19.72 8.86 10.74
CA SER A 158 20.32 8.97 12.07
C SER A 158 20.05 7.74 12.95
N ILE A 159 19.02 6.96 12.58
CA ILE A 159 18.64 5.73 13.26
C ILE A 159 18.40 4.65 12.22
N ILE A 160 18.90 3.45 12.46
CA ILE A 160 18.60 2.26 11.65
C ILE A 160 18.07 1.18 12.57
N VAL A 161 16.91 0.61 12.22
CA VAL A 161 16.28 -0.49 12.94
C VAL A 161 16.24 -1.72 12.04
N ALA A 162 16.81 -2.83 12.48
CA ALA A 162 16.82 -4.08 11.75
C ALA A 162 16.44 -5.28 12.63
N GLN A 163 15.96 -6.35 12.01
CA GLN A 163 15.54 -7.56 12.72
C GLN A 163 16.47 -8.75 12.44
N ASP A 164 16.80 -9.01 11.19
CA ASP A 164 17.53 -10.22 10.81
C ASP A 164 19.04 -10.01 10.78
N THR A 165 19.79 -11.09 11.07
CA THR A 165 21.26 -11.07 11.14
C THR A 165 21.92 -10.71 9.81
N ARG A 166 21.33 -11.10 8.67
CA ARG A 166 21.86 -10.79 7.33
C ARG A 166 21.85 -9.27 7.11
N THR A 167 20.72 -8.63 7.32
CA THR A 167 20.56 -7.17 7.19
C THR A 167 21.48 -6.42 8.15
N VAL A 168 21.63 -6.89 9.39
CA VAL A 168 22.55 -6.31 10.39
C VAL A 168 24.00 -6.39 9.91
N LEU A 169 24.44 -7.52 9.35
CA LEU A 169 25.81 -7.68 8.83
C LEU A 169 26.08 -6.81 7.61
N GLU A 170 25.10 -6.68 6.73
CA GLU A 170 25.19 -5.85 5.54
C GLU A 170 25.26 -4.35 5.91
N ILE A 171 24.46 -3.91 6.88
CA ILE A 171 24.50 -2.54 7.40
C ILE A 171 25.87 -2.24 8.03
N ASP A 172 26.43 -3.14 8.83
CA ASP A 172 27.74 -2.91 9.47
C ASP A 172 28.88 -2.71 8.45
N GLN A 173 28.83 -3.41 7.32
CA GLN A 173 29.80 -3.23 6.24
C GLN A 173 29.67 -1.86 5.55
N LEU A 174 28.47 -1.29 5.54
CA LEU A 174 28.16 -0.04 4.86
C LEU A 174 28.30 1.19 5.76
N VAL A 175 28.06 1.04 7.07
CA VAL A 175 28.01 2.16 8.03
C VAL A 175 29.38 2.80 8.25
N ASP A 176 30.48 2.05 8.09
CA ASP A 176 31.84 2.59 8.21
C ASP A 176 32.20 3.56 7.07
N ASP A 177 31.49 3.48 5.95
CA ASP A 177 31.62 4.39 4.80
C ASP A 177 30.77 5.68 4.91
N PHE A 178 30.02 5.85 6.02
CA PHE A 178 29.17 7.05 6.19
C PHE A 178 30.01 8.30 6.49
N PRO A 179 29.78 9.40 5.76
CA PRO A 179 30.70 10.55 5.77
C PRO A 179 30.60 11.45 7.02
N THR A 180 29.64 11.26 7.92
CA THR A 180 29.41 12.24 8.99
C THR A 180 29.33 11.66 10.41
N VAL A 181 28.29 10.92 10.75
CA VAL A 181 28.09 10.36 12.09
C VAL A 181 27.50 8.97 11.96
N ARG A 182 28.04 8.00 12.67
CA ARG A 182 27.47 6.65 12.72
C ARG A 182 26.04 6.72 13.24
N PRO A 183 25.03 6.15 12.54
CA PRO A 183 23.66 6.11 13.00
C PRO A 183 23.52 5.27 14.28
N LEU A 184 22.51 5.58 15.09
CA LEU A 184 22.08 4.74 16.21
C LEU A 184 21.46 3.46 15.63
N CYS A 185 22.14 2.32 15.77
CA CYS A 185 21.69 1.03 15.25
C CYS A 185 20.91 0.27 16.33
N ILE A 186 19.67 -0.12 16.02
CA ILE A 186 18.76 -0.82 16.93
C ILE A 186 18.40 -2.18 16.34
N HIS A 187 18.66 -3.24 17.11
CA HIS A 187 18.27 -4.61 16.77
C HIS A 187 17.00 -4.99 17.54
N VAL A 188 15.97 -5.43 16.83
CA VAL A 188 14.68 -5.79 17.48
C VAL A 188 14.70 -7.19 18.07
N ASP A 189 15.54 -8.12 17.57
CA ASP A 189 15.76 -9.41 18.21
C ASP A 189 16.73 -9.28 19.40
N ARG A 190 16.23 -9.53 20.58
CA ARG A 190 16.94 -9.39 21.86
C ARG A 190 17.97 -10.47 22.12
N SER A 191 17.87 -11.60 21.45
CA SER A 191 18.82 -12.72 21.61
C SER A 191 20.16 -12.45 20.94
N ALA A 192 20.20 -11.53 19.97
CA ALA A 192 21.35 -11.21 19.15
C ALA A 192 22.07 -9.95 19.65
N LYS A 193 22.72 -10.03 20.84
CA LYS A 193 23.62 -8.94 21.28
C LYS A 193 24.80 -8.81 20.32
N LYS A 194 24.90 -7.66 19.66
CA LYS A 194 25.99 -7.33 18.75
C LYS A 194 26.65 -6.00 19.15
N SER A 195 27.98 -5.96 19.11
CA SER A 195 28.72 -4.73 19.39
C SER A 195 28.32 -3.61 18.43
N GLY A 196 28.04 -2.43 18.96
CA GLY A 196 27.61 -1.27 18.19
C GLY A 196 26.11 -1.23 17.87
N TRP A 197 25.33 -2.22 18.34
CA TRP A 197 23.87 -2.27 18.23
C TRP A 197 23.24 -2.26 19.63
N THR A 198 22.17 -1.50 19.79
CA THR A 198 21.34 -1.48 21.00
C THR A 198 19.99 -2.16 20.73
N THR A 199 19.18 -2.34 21.76
CA THR A 199 17.84 -2.92 21.67
C THR A 199 16.76 -1.90 22.01
N LEU A 200 15.49 -2.16 21.64
CA LEU A 200 14.38 -1.31 22.05
C LEU A 200 14.25 -1.21 23.58
N SER A 201 14.57 -2.30 24.30
CA SER A 201 14.55 -2.33 25.76
C SER A 201 15.60 -1.40 26.36
N GLU A 202 16.83 -1.43 25.86
CA GLU A 202 17.91 -0.55 26.30
C GLU A 202 17.60 0.93 26.02
N ILE A 203 16.99 1.24 24.87
CA ILE A 203 16.49 2.60 24.56
C ILE A 203 15.42 3.02 25.57
N MET A 204 14.46 2.16 25.91
CA MET A 204 13.43 2.48 26.92
C MET A 204 14.03 2.65 28.32
N GLU A 205 14.99 1.83 28.72
CA GLU A 205 15.68 1.98 29.99
C GLU A 205 16.41 3.32 30.09
N GLU A 206 17.06 3.76 29.01
CA GLU A 206 17.68 5.07 28.96
C GLU A 206 16.65 6.19 29.04
N GLY A 207 15.51 6.06 28.32
CA GLY A 207 14.39 7.00 28.41
C GLY A 207 13.83 7.13 29.81
N ASN A 208 13.68 6.01 30.53
CA ASN A 208 13.18 6.00 31.92
C ASN A 208 14.19 6.58 32.94
N ARG A 209 15.49 6.52 32.65
CA ARG A 209 16.54 7.11 33.49
C ARG A 209 16.85 8.56 33.16
N SER A 210 16.48 9.01 31.97
CA SER A 210 16.80 10.35 31.49
C SER A 210 15.98 11.44 32.21
N ALA A 211 16.52 12.66 32.23
CA ALA A 211 15.81 13.84 32.72
C ALA A 211 14.91 14.48 31.63
N ILE A 212 14.67 13.80 30.52
CA ILE A 212 13.85 14.32 29.43
C ILE A 212 12.39 14.33 29.84
N ASP A 213 11.79 15.50 29.77
CA ASP A 213 10.38 15.69 30.07
C ASP A 213 9.52 15.12 28.94
N GLN A 214 8.87 14.00 29.21
CA GLN A 214 8.03 13.29 28.27
C GLN A 214 6.76 14.07 27.88
N ASP A 215 6.25 14.94 28.74
CA ASP A 215 5.08 15.76 28.46
C ASP A 215 5.43 16.88 27.48
N GLN A 216 6.64 17.44 27.56
CA GLN A 216 7.15 18.37 26.54
C GLN A 216 7.28 17.72 25.17
N ILE A 217 7.63 16.43 25.07
CA ILE A 217 7.65 15.69 23.80
C ILE A 217 6.25 15.68 23.19
N ILE A 218 5.24 15.35 24.00
CA ILE A 218 3.84 15.27 23.57
C ILE A 218 3.32 16.64 23.13
N GLU A 219 3.54 17.70 23.91
CA GLU A 219 3.11 19.06 23.56
C GLU A 219 3.77 19.55 22.26
N ALA A 220 5.06 19.27 22.07
CA ALA A 220 5.75 19.60 20.85
C ALA A 220 5.19 18.83 19.62
N ALA A 221 4.76 17.57 19.80
CA ALA A 221 4.14 16.79 18.72
C ALA A 221 2.68 17.22 18.44
N ARG A 222 1.94 17.68 19.45
CA ARG A 222 0.62 18.31 19.26
C ARG A 222 0.69 19.60 18.46
N SER A 223 1.79 20.32 18.56
CA SER A 223 2.07 21.57 17.85
C SER A 223 2.96 21.37 16.61
N ASP A 224 3.05 20.14 16.07
CA ASP A 224 3.94 19.82 14.97
C ASP A 224 3.60 20.58 13.69
N ASP A 225 4.65 20.97 12.92
CA ASP A 225 4.51 21.63 11.64
C ASP A 225 3.87 20.67 10.60
N PRO A 226 2.70 21.00 10.04
CA PRO A 226 2.08 20.19 8.99
C PRO A 226 2.93 20.09 7.71
N GLY A 227 3.88 21.00 7.51
CA GLY A 227 4.84 20.97 6.41
C GLY A 227 6.01 20.00 6.62
N ARG A 228 6.26 19.54 7.85
CA ARG A 228 7.32 18.59 8.17
C ARG A 228 7.15 17.27 7.43
N ILE A 229 8.25 16.71 6.91
CA ILE A 229 8.25 15.36 6.32
C ILE A 229 8.11 14.35 7.45
N HIS A 230 7.01 13.60 7.44
CA HIS A 230 6.74 12.54 8.39
C HIS A 230 7.25 11.20 7.91
N SER A 231 7.08 10.89 6.63
CA SER A 231 7.57 9.62 6.08
C SER A 231 8.15 9.79 4.68
N VAL A 232 9.12 8.93 4.36
CA VAL A 232 9.66 8.77 3.01
C VAL A 232 9.48 7.33 2.58
N LEU A 233 8.72 7.11 1.52
CA LEU A 233 8.47 5.79 0.97
C LEU A 233 8.94 5.72 -0.49
N PHE A 234 9.50 4.59 -0.87
CA PHE A 234 10.08 4.42 -2.19
C PHE A 234 9.13 3.72 -3.15
N THR A 235 9.02 4.27 -4.36
CA THR A 235 8.28 3.63 -5.46
C THR A 235 9.23 2.94 -6.41
N SER A 236 8.80 1.83 -7.02
CA SER A 236 9.48 1.27 -8.17
C SER A 236 9.37 2.26 -9.33
N GLY A 237 10.40 3.06 -9.53
CA GLY A 237 10.44 4.06 -10.60
C GLY A 237 10.27 3.42 -11.98
N SER A 238 9.53 4.08 -12.89
CA SER A 238 9.44 3.70 -14.30
C SER A 238 10.80 3.79 -15.03
N SER A 239 11.78 4.44 -14.42
CA SER A 239 13.15 4.66 -14.91
C SER A 239 14.20 3.70 -14.31
N GLY A 240 13.79 2.67 -13.58
CA GLY A 240 14.66 1.64 -13.01
C GLY A 240 14.99 1.82 -11.52
N ARG A 241 15.42 2.99 -11.06
CA ARG A 241 15.73 3.19 -9.62
C ARG A 241 14.52 3.67 -8.81
N PRO A 242 14.35 3.19 -7.56
CA PRO A 242 13.28 3.63 -6.68
C PRO A 242 13.36 5.15 -6.40
N LYS A 243 12.19 5.81 -6.41
CA LYS A 243 12.08 7.25 -6.13
C LYS A 243 11.53 7.45 -4.72
N GLY A 244 12.22 8.23 -3.89
CA GLY A 244 11.76 8.59 -2.56
C GLY A 244 10.62 9.62 -2.62
N CYS A 245 9.51 9.29 -2.00
CA CYS A 245 8.29 10.11 -1.89
C CYS A 245 8.20 10.71 -0.49
N PRO A 246 8.61 11.98 -0.26
CA PRO A 246 8.55 12.62 1.05
C PRO A 246 7.12 13.08 1.36
N MET A 247 6.45 12.38 2.27
CA MET A 247 5.08 12.65 2.70
C MET A 247 5.08 13.55 3.93
N ARG A 248 4.36 14.68 3.84
CA ARG A 248 4.25 15.65 4.95
C ARG A 248 3.28 15.16 6.03
N ALA A 249 3.48 15.58 7.28
CA ALA A 249 2.54 15.34 8.37
C ALA A 249 1.12 15.83 8.03
N GLY A 250 1.01 17.05 7.48
CA GLY A 250 -0.27 17.59 6.98
C GLY A 250 -0.84 16.80 5.79
N GLY A 251 -0.02 16.14 4.99
CA GLY A 251 -0.48 15.24 3.92
C GLY A 251 -1.10 13.95 4.47
N GLN A 252 -0.54 13.39 5.54
CA GLN A 252 -1.09 12.22 6.24
C GLN A 252 -2.43 12.55 6.88
N THR A 253 -2.52 13.68 7.60
CA THR A 253 -3.78 14.10 8.22
C THR A 253 -4.85 14.44 7.18
N HIS A 254 -4.47 15.04 6.06
CA HIS A 254 -5.37 15.25 4.92
C HIS A 254 -5.95 13.93 4.41
N TYR A 255 -5.10 12.91 4.22
CA TYR A 255 -5.57 11.58 3.81
C TYR A 255 -6.56 10.99 4.82
N MET A 256 -6.24 11.01 6.11
CA MET A 256 -7.12 10.46 7.16
C MET A 256 -8.49 11.13 7.15
N LEU A 257 -8.56 12.43 6.92
CA LEU A 257 -9.82 13.16 6.87
C LEU A 257 -10.60 12.92 5.56
N SER A 258 -9.92 12.98 4.41
CA SER A 258 -10.56 12.78 3.11
C SER A 258 -11.07 11.34 2.91
N GLN A 259 -10.48 10.37 3.64
CA GLN A 259 -10.83 8.95 3.59
C GLN A 259 -11.55 8.44 4.85
N SER A 260 -12.01 9.34 5.74
CA SER A 260 -12.73 8.96 6.96
C SER A 260 -14.01 8.15 6.68
N TRP A 261 -14.59 8.29 5.51
CA TRP A 261 -15.75 7.51 5.04
C TRP A 261 -15.47 6.00 4.89
N LEU A 262 -14.20 5.57 4.71
CA LEU A 262 -13.83 4.16 4.59
C LEU A 262 -14.04 3.37 5.88
N VAL A 263 -14.00 4.05 7.02
CA VAL A 263 -13.96 3.42 8.33
C VAL A 263 -15.09 3.97 9.18
N ASP A 264 -16.03 3.11 9.57
CA ASP A 264 -17.06 3.52 10.53
C ASP A 264 -16.43 3.73 11.91
N GLU A 265 -16.27 4.98 12.29
CA GLU A 265 -15.71 5.36 13.58
C GLU A 265 -16.52 4.84 14.79
N ARG A 266 -17.80 4.48 14.60
CA ARG A 266 -18.65 3.92 15.65
C ARG A 266 -18.39 2.43 15.87
N ALA A 267 -17.98 1.74 14.83
CA ALA A 267 -17.80 0.28 14.86
C ALA A 267 -16.44 -0.16 15.42
N CYS A 268 -15.47 0.74 15.60
CA CYS A 268 -14.10 0.42 16.02
C CYS A 268 -13.54 -0.76 15.21
N PRO A 269 -13.19 -0.58 13.94
CA PRO A 269 -12.91 -1.67 13.01
C PRO A 269 -11.73 -2.55 13.44
N LEU A 270 -11.84 -3.85 13.18
CA LEU A 270 -10.73 -4.78 13.22
C LEU A 270 -10.17 -4.88 11.80
N ALA A 271 -9.17 -4.04 11.51
CA ALA A 271 -8.65 -3.87 10.17
C ALA A 271 -7.44 -4.75 9.91
N LEU A 272 -7.52 -5.62 8.90
CA LEU A 272 -6.39 -6.44 8.47
C LEU A 272 -5.40 -5.58 7.69
N GLN A 273 -4.31 -5.21 8.35
CA GLN A 273 -3.18 -4.51 7.76
C GLN A 273 -2.13 -5.53 7.30
N GLN A 274 -2.13 -5.85 6.02
CA GLN A 274 -1.34 -6.92 5.41
C GLN A 274 -0.19 -6.42 4.53
N ALA A 275 -0.16 -5.12 4.20
CA ALA A 275 0.91 -4.58 3.39
C ALA A 275 2.20 -4.45 4.21
N HIS A 276 3.36 -4.75 3.57
CA HIS A 276 4.66 -4.50 4.20
C HIS A 276 4.83 -3.01 4.55
N PRO A 277 5.50 -2.66 5.68
CA PRO A 277 5.74 -1.27 6.09
C PRO A 277 6.38 -0.36 5.03
N SER A 278 7.10 -0.91 4.07
CA SER A 278 7.66 -0.16 2.92
C SER A 278 6.60 0.41 1.96
N ARG A 279 5.30 0.12 2.17
CA ARG A 279 4.21 0.56 1.27
C ARG A 279 3.37 1.66 1.89
N ALA A 280 2.99 2.66 1.09
CA ALA A 280 2.19 3.78 1.56
C ALA A 280 0.87 3.34 2.19
N ILE A 281 0.23 2.32 1.64
CA ILE A 281 -1.03 1.77 2.18
C ILE A 281 -0.86 1.25 3.61
N ALA A 282 0.30 0.71 3.98
CA ALA A 282 0.56 0.23 5.34
C ALA A 282 0.47 1.36 6.36
N HIS A 283 1.14 2.49 6.07
CA HIS A 283 1.10 3.67 6.94
C HIS A 283 -0.29 4.31 6.97
N LEU A 284 -0.88 4.52 5.80
CA LEU A 284 -2.16 5.23 5.67
C LEU A 284 -3.32 4.46 6.29
N GLN A 285 -3.37 3.14 6.08
CA GLN A 285 -4.43 2.29 6.63
C GLN A 285 -4.34 2.20 8.15
N ILE A 286 -3.14 2.00 8.71
CA ILE A 286 -2.96 1.88 10.15
C ILE A 286 -3.30 3.19 10.88
N LEU A 287 -2.85 4.34 10.34
CA LEU A 287 -3.17 5.66 10.88
C LEU A 287 -4.68 5.95 10.84
N LEU A 288 -5.34 5.63 9.74
CA LEU A 288 -6.79 5.77 9.60
C LEU A 288 -7.55 4.87 10.57
N THR A 289 -7.10 3.62 10.75
CA THR A 289 -7.66 2.66 11.70
C THR A 289 -7.53 3.18 13.14
N TRP A 290 -6.35 3.66 13.50
CA TRP A 290 -6.10 4.18 14.85
C TRP A 290 -6.86 5.46 15.15
N ARG A 291 -6.98 6.38 14.20
CA ARG A 291 -7.82 7.57 14.36
C ARG A 291 -9.27 7.19 14.68
N ALA A 292 -9.80 6.15 14.07
CA ALA A 292 -11.15 5.65 14.33
C ALA A 292 -11.30 4.89 15.66
N GLY A 293 -10.23 4.64 16.41
CA GLY A 293 -10.21 3.81 17.62
C GLY A 293 -10.29 2.31 17.32
N GLY A 294 -9.97 1.89 16.09
CA GLY A 294 -9.96 0.50 15.64
C GLY A 294 -8.67 -0.24 15.97
N THR A 295 -8.62 -1.51 15.64
CA THR A 295 -7.48 -2.40 15.88
C THR A 295 -6.80 -2.73 14.54
N ALA A 296 -5.50 -2.52 14.45
CA ALA A 296 -4.68 -3.00 13.34
C ALA A 296 -4.25 -4.46 13.58
N VAL A 297 -4.63 -5.35 12.69
CA VAL A 297 -4.21 -6.77 12.70
C VAL A 297 -3.05 -6.93 11.71
N LEU A 298 -1.87 -7.28 12.24
CA LEU A 298 -0.60 -7.34 11.52
C LEU A 298 -0.21 -8.80 11.27
N THR A 299 0.14 -9.14 10.03
CA THR A 299 0.35 -10.53 9.60
C THR A 299 1.83 -10.94 9.45
N GLY A 300 2.77 -10.01 9.63
CA GLY A 300 4.22 -10.26 9.58
C GLY A 300 4.82 -10.16 8.19
N ARG A 301 4.29 -10.89 7.23
CA ARG A 301 4.74 -10.84 5.84
C ARG A 301 4.05 -9.71 5.07
N GLY A 302 4.45 -9.48 3.86
CA GLY A 302 3.72 -8.62 2.94
C GLY A 302 2.42 -9.30 2.46
N PHE A 303 1.84 -8.83 1.38
CA PHE A 303 0.62 -9.39 0.83
C PHE A 303 0.73 -10.91 0.60
N CYS A 304 -0.05 -11.68 1.35
CA CYS A 304 -0.09 -13.13 1.28
C CYS A 304 -1.53 -13.62 1.49
N VAL A 305 -2.11 -14.28 0.49
CA VAL A 305 -3.51 -14.73 0.55
C VAL A 305 -3.75 -15.73 1.67
N SER A 306 -2.79 -16.64 1.92
CA SER A 306 -2.91 -17.60 3.04
C SER A 306 -2.99 -16.92 4.40
N ASP A 307 -2.23 -15.84 4.61
CA ASP A 307 -2.25 -15.09 5.87
C ASP A 307 -3.57 -14.33 6.04
N ILE A 308 -4.15 -13.82 4.95
CA ILE A 308 -5.47 -13.18 4.94
C ILE A 308 -6.55 -14.19 5.34
N VAL A 309 -6.56 -15.35 4.68
CA VAL A 309 -7.52 -16.43 4.94
C VAL A 309 -7.42 -16.90 6.40
N GLU A 310 -6.20 -17.07 6.90
CA GLU A 310 -5.96 -17.49 8.27
C GLU A 310 -6.38 -16.44 9.29
N ALA A 311 -6.10 -15.15 9.02
CA ALA A 311 -6.56 -14.07 9.89
C ALA A 311 -8.09 -13.99 9.95
N ILE A 312 -8.80 -14.10 8.82
CA ILE A 312 -10.28 -14.11 8.78
C ILE A 312 -10.84 -15.35 9.49
N ARG A 313 -10.18 -16.50 9.38
CA ARG A 313 -10.61 -17.74 10.07
C ARG A 313 -10.53 -17.60 11.58
N ARG A 314 -9.52 -16.92 12.08
CA ARG A 314 -9.19 -16.83 13.51
C ARG A 314 -9.79 -15.63 14.21
N LEU A 315 -9.90 -14.50 13.53
CA LEU A 315 -10.32 -13.22 14.09
C LEU A 315 -11.56 -12.69 13.36
N PRO A 316 -12.47 -11.98 14.04
CA PRO A 316 -13.62 -11.35 13.41
C PRO A 316 -13.21 -10.09 12.64
N ILE A 317 -12.38 -10.26 11.61
CA ILE A 317 -11.90 -9.17 10.74
C ILE A 317 -13.10 -8.45 10.14
N THR A 318 -13.11 -7.11 10.21
CA THR A 318 -14.19 -6.28 9.69
C THR A 318 -13.81 -5.50 8.44
N PHE A 319 -12.51 -5.23 8.23
CA PHE A 319 -12.01 -4.44 7.12
C PHE A 319 -10.81 -5.13 6.46
N VAL A 320 -10.87 -5.27 5.12
CA VAL A 320 -9.82 -5.91 4.31
C VAL A 320 -9.51 -5.05 3.10
N VAL A 321 -8.23 -4.96 2.70
CA VAL A 321 -7.79 -4.32 1.44
C VAL A 321 -7.28 -5.38 0.49
N LEU A 322 -7.76 -5.37 -0.76
CA LEU A 322 -7.38 -6.34 -1.80
C LEU A 322 -7.00 -5.63 -3.10
N SER A 323 -6.03 -6.18 -3.80
CA SER A 323 -5.80 -5.86 -5.22
C SER A 323 -6.62 -6.79 -6.12
N PRO A 324 -6.88 -6.43 -7.39
CA PRO A 324 -7.57 -7.32 -8.32
C PRO A 324 -6.98 -8.74 -8.42
N PRO A 325 -5.65 -8.95 -8.53
CA PRO A 325 -5.06 -10.29 -8.48
C PRO A 325 -5.41 -11.05 -7.18
N MET A 326 -5.38 -10.39 -6.03
CA MET A 326 -5.71 -11.01 -4.74
C MET A 326 -7.18 -11.44 -4.67
N VAL A 327 -8.11 -10.70 -5.31
CA VAL A 327 -9.52 -11.12 -5.40
C VAL A 327 -9.64 -12.45 -6.16
N HIS A 328 -8.88 -12.65 -7.24
CA HIS A 328 -8.85 -13.92 -7.96
C HIS A 328 -8.32 -15.07 -7.10
N GLU A 329 -7.24 -14.84 -6.37
CA GLU A 329 -6.63 -15.86 -5.52
C GLU A 329 -7.52 -16.21 -4.31
N ILE A 330 -8.00 -15.19 -3.58
CA ILE A 330 -8.82 -15.40 -2.39
C ILE A 330 -10.16 -16.08 -2.73
N SER A 331 -10.72 -15.82 -3.91
CA SER A 331 -11.96 -16.48 -4.35
C SER A 331 -11.79 -18.00 -4.49
N LYS A 332 -10.64 -18.47 -4.95
CA LYS A 332 -10.31 -19.89 -5.03
C LYS A 332 -10.12 -20.51 -3.64
N GLU A 333 -9.37 -19.82 -2.78
CA GLU A 333 -9.12 -20.29 -1.40
C GLU A 333 -10.38 -20.34 -0.55
N VAL A 334 -11.27 -19.35 -0.67
CA VAL A 334 -12.56 -19.36 0.06
C VAL A 334 -13.45 -20.49 -0.40
N ALA A 335 -13.51 -20.75 -1.71
CA ALA A 335 -14.28 -21.88 -2.26
C ALA A 335 -13.74 -23.23 -1.76
N ASN A 336 -12.42 -23.40 -1.73
CA ASN A 336 -11.76 -24.64 -1.29
C ASN A 336 -11.86 -24.85 0.23
N ALA A 337 -11.75 -23.79 1.02
CA ALA A 337 -11.63 -23.86 2.48
C ALA A 337 -12.95 -23.68 3.25
N SER A 338 -14.07 -23.45 2.55
CA SER A 338 -15.37 -23.11 3.17
C SER A 338 -15.24 -22.00 4.24
N LEU A 339 -14.47 -20.95 3.91
CA LEU A 339 -14.17 -19.87 4.85
C LEU A 339 -15.43 -19.04 5.12
N ASN A 340 -15.76 -18.87 6.40
CA ASN A 340 -16.79 -17.93 6.82
C ASN A 340 -16.23 -16.50 6.77
N THR A 341 -16.82 -15.64 5.95
CA THR A 341 -16.45 -14.22 5.77
C THR A 341 -17.47 -13.24 6.35
N ASP A 342 -18.47 -13.69 7.10
CA ASP A 342 -19.61 -12.89 7.61
C ASP A 342 -19.17 -11.74 8.53
N SER A 343 -17.99 -11.82 9.15
CA SER A 343 -17.46 -10.74 9.98
C SER A 343 -16.94 -9.56 9.16
N VAL A 344 -16.61 -9.77 7.88
CA VAL A 344 -16.06 -8.74 7.01
C VAL A 344 -17.17 -7.77 6.60
N GLN A 345 -17.06 -6.52 7.01
CA GLN A 345 -18.05 -5.47 6.75
C GLN A 345 -17.67 -4.59 5.57
N THR A 346 -16.37 -4.40 5.33
CA THR A 346 -15.87 -3.56 4.24
C THR A 346 -14.68 -4.23 3.56
N VAL A 347 -14.75 -4.31 2.23
CA VAL A 347 -13.64 -4.72 1.38
C VAL A 347 -13.27 -3.57 0.46
N GLN A 348 -12.07 -3.04 0.63
CA GLN A 348 -11.51 -2.03 -0.25
C GLN A 348 -10.74 -2.71 -1.38
N VAL A 349 -11.13 -2.48 -2.62
CA VAL A 349 -10.44 -3.00 -3.81
C VAL A 349 -9.72 -1.85 -4.52
N GLY A 350 -8.42 -2.02 -4.78
CA GLY A 350 -7.65 -0.97 -5.43
C GLY A 350 -6.23 -1.39 -5.79
N GLY A 351 -5.42 -0.41 -6.17
CA GLY A 351 -4.04 -0.63 -6.57
C GLY A 351 -3.85 -0.93 -8.06
N ASP A 352 -4.91 -1.31 -8.76
CA ASP A 352 -4.98 -1.46 -10.22
C ASP A 352 -6.40 -1.15 -10.70
N ALA A 353 -6.65 -1.20 -12.02
CA ALA A 353 -7.98 -0.99 -12.59
C ALA A 353 -8.97 -2.05 -12.07
N VAL A 354 -10.09 -1.60 -11.52
CA VAL A 354 -11.14 -2.49 -10.99
C VAL A 354 -12.25 -2.61 -12.01
N THR A 355 -12.50 -3.83 -12.45
CA THR A 355 -13.57 -4.15 -13.40
C THR A 355 -14.86 -4.56 -12.70
N ALA A 356 -15.99 -4.52 -13.41
CA ALA A 356 -17.26 -5.03 -12.93
C ALA A 356 -17.17 -6.50 -12.51
N GLY A 357 -16.39 -7.31 -13.26
CA GLY A 357 -16.17 -8.72 -12.95
C GLY A 357 -15.43 -8.93 -11.64
N ILE A 358 -14.37 -8.14 -11.38
CA ILE A 358 -13.64 -8.17 -10.10
C ILE A 358 -14.55 -7.77 -8.94
N LEU A 359 -15.34 -6.70 -9.11
CA LEU A 359 -16.27 -6.25 -8.08
C LEU A 359 -17.33 -7.32 -7.75
N ALA A 360 -17.92 -7.93 -8.79
CA ALA A 360 -18.89 -9.04 -8.63
C ALA A 360 -18.27 -10.27 -7.95
N LYS A 361 -17.05 -10.64 -8.36
CA LYS A 361 -16.32 -11.77 -7.75
C LYS A 361 -16.05 -11.50 -6.27
N CYS A 362 -15.61 -10.29 -5.94
CA CYS A 362 -15.37 -9.88 -4.55
C CYS A 362 -16.65 -10.00 -3.70
N ALA A 363 -17.79 -9.56 -4.21
CA ALA A 363 -19.07 -9.68 -3.51
C ALA A 363 -19.58 -11.12 -3.37
N THR A 364 -19.24 -11.99 -4.27
CA THR A 364 -19.55 -13.42 -4.13
C THR A 364 -18.79 -14.04 -2.95
N VAL A 365 -17.55 -13.58 -2.73
CA VAL A 365 -16.69 -14.03 -1.61
C VAL A 365 -17.12 -13.41 -0.29
N PHE A 366 -17.42 -12.11 -0.28
CA PHE A 366 -17.76 -11.32 0.92
C PHE A 366 -19.20 -10.81 0.81
N ARG A 367 -20.16 -11.73 1.00
CA ARG A 367 -21.58 -11.50 0.66
C ARG A 367 -22.24 -10.35 1.41
N ASP A 368 -21.86 -10.17 2.68
CA ASP A 368 -22.45 -9.14 3.56
C ASP A 368 -21.59 -7.86 3.65
N ALA A 369 -20.45 -7.85 2.96
CA ALA A 369 -19.54 -6.72 3.00
C ALA A 369 -19.89 -5.64 1.96
N LYS A 370 -19.64 -4.38 2.34
CA LYS A 370 -19.56 -3.28 1.37
C LYS A 370 -18.28 -3.43 0.57
N VAL A 371 -18.39 -3.55 -0.74
CA VAL A 371 -17.21 -3.55 -1.62
C VAL A 371 -17.05 -2.15 -2.18
N VAL A 372 -15.91 -1.53 -1.90
CA VAL A 372 -15.60 -0.15 -2.31
C VAL A 372 -14.38 -0.13 -3.21
N VAL A 373 -14.37 0.73 -4.22
CA VAL A 373 -13.21 0.95 -5.08
C VAL A 373 -12.42 2.15 -4.58
N ALA A 374 -11.11 2.01 -4.44
CA ALA A 374 -10.22 3.07 -3.99
C ALA A 374 -9.04 3.24 -4.95
N HIS A 375 -8.71 4.49 -5.23
CA HIS A 375 -7.54 4.89 -5.99
C HIS A 375 -6.53 5.58 -5.08
N GLY A 376 -5.27 5.18 -5.19
CA GLY A 376 -4.16 5.79 -4.46
C GLY A 376 -2.81 5.41 -5.07
N MET A 377 -1.83 6.21 -4.74
CA MET A 377 -0.44 6.02 -5.15
C MET A 377 0.49 6.47 -4.02
N THR A 378 1.76 6.12 -4.09
CA THR A 378 2.73 6.52 -3.06
C THR A 378 2.93 8.04 -3.03
N GLU A 379 2.78 8.70 -4.16
CA GLU A 379 2.88 10.15 -4.31
C GLU A 379 1.73 10.93 -3.67
N GLY A 380 0.63 10.25 -3.30
CA GLY A 380 -0.52 10.81 -2.61
C GLY A 380 -1.78 9.99 -2.82
N GLY A 381 -2.67 9.99 -1.84
CA GLY A 381 -3.94 9.29 -1.87
C GLY A 381 -5.09 10.16 -1.40
N GLY A 382 -6.30 9.59 -1.37
CA GLY A 382 -7.47 10.27 -0.82
C GLY A 382 -8.11 11.31 -1.73
N SER A 383 -7.80 11.31 -3.02
CA SER A 383 -8.38 12.26 -3.98
C SER A 383 -9.79 11.89 -4.45
N PHE A 384 -10.22 10.67 -4.16
CA PHE A 384 -11.54 10.16 -4.53
C PHE A 384 -12.26 9.55 -3.35
N ARG A 385 -13.59 9.61 -3.36
CA ARG A 385 -14.47 8.90 -2.44
C ARG A 385 -15.50 8.09 -3.19
N TRP A 386 -15.86 6.93 -2.65
CA TRP A 386 -16.85 6.03 -3.21
C TRP A 386 -18.27 6.48 -2.85
N PRO A 387 -19.12 6.81 -3.83
CA PRO A 387 -20.48 7.30 -3.54
C PRO A 387 -21.54 6.18 -3.51
N PHE A 388 -21.16 4.91 -3.67
CA PHE A 388 -22.09 3.79 -3.88
C PHE A 388 -22.17 2.83 -2.68
N GLU A 389 -21.96 3.32 -1.45
CA GLU A 389 -21.92 2.48 -0.25
C GLU A 389 -23.20 1.65 0.00
N HIS A 390 -24.35 2.17 -0.44
CA HIS A 390 -25.68 1.55 -0.28
C HIS A 390 -26.34 1.21 -1.62
N THR A 391 -25.57 1.26 -2.71
CA THR A 391 -26.08 1.02 -4.06
C THR A 391 -25.88 -0.44 -4.43
N PRO A 392 -26.92 -1.15 -4.90
CA PRO A 392 -26.76 -2.50 -5.45
C PRO A 392 -25.72 -2.51 -6.56
N MET A 393 -24.87 -3.55 -6.59
CA MET A 393 -23.80 -3.63 -7.58
C MET A 393 -24.26 -3.53 -9.03
N SER A 394 -25.44 -4.07 -9.34
CA SER A 394 -26.03 -4.00 -10.68
C SER A 394 -26.40 -2.59 -11.12
N GLN A 395 -26.44 -1.63 -10.20
CA GLN A 395 -26.76 -0.22 -10.47
C GLN A 395 -25.50 0.68 -10.48
N ILE A 396 -24.32 0.14 -10.16
CA ILE A 396 -23.07 0.88 -10.25
C ILE A 396 -22.75 1.10 -11.72
N PRO A 397 -22.53 2.36 -12.16
CA PRO A 397 -22.23 2.63 -13.56
C PRO A 397 -20.83 2.14 -13.93
N HIS A 398 -20.66 1.74 -15.19
CA HIS A 398 -19.40 1.26 -15.72
C HIS A 398 -19.02 2.01 -17.00
N PHE A 399 -17.75 2.17 -17.25
CA PHE A 399 -17.21 2.69 -18.50
C PHE A 399 -16.28 1.64 -19.13
N GLY A 400 -16.69 1.05 -20.26
CA GLY A 400 -15.94 -0.05 -20.87
C GLY A 400 -15.72 -1.25 -19.93
N GLY A 401 -16.65 -1.56 -19.05
CA GLY A 401 -16.54 -2.62 -18.04
C GLY A 401 -15.71 -2.25 -16.79
N LEU A 402 -15.20 -1.02 -16.72
CA LEU A 402 -14.44 -0.52 -15.57
C LEU A 402 -15.37 0.14 -14.55
N CYS A 403 -15.11 -0.10 -13.27
CA CYS A 403 -15.77 0.62 -12.18
C CYS A 403 -15.17 2.03 -12.04
N PRO A 404 -15.96 3.03 -11.63
CA PRO A 404 -15.42 4.32 -11.27
C PRO A 404 -14.53 4.21 -10.02
N VAL A 405 -13.55 5.08 -9.88
CA VAL A 405 -12.83 5.27 -8.61
C VAL A 405 -13.60 6.18 -7.66
N GLY A 406 -14.69 6.77 -8.14
CA GLY A 406 -15.62 7.58 -7.37
C GLY A 406 -15.71 9.03 -7.83
N VAL A 407 -16.14 9.88 -6.91
CA VAL A 407 -16.20 11.35 -7.07
C VAL A 407 -15.01 12.01 -6.38
N VAL A 408 -14.69 13.23 -6.75
CA VAL A 408 -13.56 13.99 -6.16
C VAL A 408 -13.83 14.26 -4.68
N SER A 409 -12.87 13.93 -3.83
CA SER A 409 -12.93 14.17 -2.37
C SER A 409 -12.70 15.65 -2.03
N PRO A 410 -13.26 16.13 -0.90
CA PRO A 410 -12.88 17.42 -0.34
C PRO A 410 -11.36 17.56 -0.16
N GLY A 411 -10.84 18.76 -0.44
CA GLY A 411 -9.41 19.07 -0.38
C GLY A 411 -8.58 18.61 -1.59
N SER A 412 -9.26 18.09 -2.63
CA SER A 412 -8.63 17.68 -3.89
C SER A 412 -9.28 18.35 -5.09
N VAL A 413 -8.46 18.64 -6.10
CA VAL A 413 -8.91 19.03 -7.43
C VAL A 413 -8.38 18.04 -8.44
N VAL A 414 -9.24 17.60 -9.33
CA VAL A 414 -8.93 16.60 -10.35
C VAL A 414 -9.31 17.14 -11.72
N ARG A 415 -8.42 16.95 -12.70
CA ARG A 415 -8.71 17.24 -14.11
C ARG A 415 -8.22 16.15 -15.04
N ILE A 416 -8.94 15.98 -16.13
CA ILE A 416 -8.53 15.15 -17.27
C ILE A 416 -7.95 16.08 -18.33
N TRP A 417 -6.71 15.84 -18.71
CA TRP A 417 -5.93 16.73 -19.56
C TRP A 417 -5.64 16.13 -20.93
N ASN A 418 -5.97 16.86 -21.96
CA ASN A 418 -5.59 16.54 -23.33
C ASN A 418 -4.18 17.11 -23.59
N SER A 419 -3.17 16.24 -23.61
CA SER A 419 -1.78 16.66 -23.76
C SER A 419 -1.43 17.18 -25.16
N SER A 420 -2.14 16.71 -26.21
CA SER A 420 -1.91 17.14 -27.59
C SER A 420 -2.47 18.54 -27.88
N GLU A 421 -3.59 18.88 -27.26
CA GLU A 421 -4.27 20.17 -27.45
C GLU A 421 -3.98 21.14 -26.27
N ALA A 422 -3.22 20.71 -25.28
CA ALA A 422 -2.85 21.48 -24.07
C ALA A 422 -4.08 22.13 -23.38
N ARG A 423 -5.18 21.37 -23.21
CA ARG A 423 -6.42 21.82 -22.58
C ARG A 423 -7.04 20.78 -21.65
N VAL A 424 -7.93 21.22 -20.80
CA VAL A 424 -8.83 20.33 -20.06
C VAL A 424 -9.80 19.64 -21.04
N CYS A 425 -9.94 18.33 -20.94
CA CYS A 425 -10.86 17.52 -21.72
C CYS A 425 -12.33 17.92 -21.50
N LYS A 426 -13.21 17.58 -22.44
CA LYS A 426 -14.64 17.58 -22.20
C LYS A 426 -15.04 16.36 -21.35
N ARG A 427 -16.22 16.40 -20.75
CA ARG A 427 -16.80 15.21 -20.10
C ARG A 427 -16.98 14.09 -21.12
N GLY A 428 -16.57 12.88 -20.75
CA GLY A 428 -16.58 11.71 -21.65
C GLY A 428 -15.35 11.59 -22.56
N GLU A 429 -14.49 12.61 -22.64
CA GLU A 429 -13.22 12.55 -23.37
C GLU A 429 -12.13 12.00 -22.44
N SER A 430 -11.33 11.05 -22.92
CA SER A 430 -10.20 10.48 -22.19
C SER A 430 -8.95 11.35 -22.29
N GLY A 431 -8.14 11.33 -21.25
CA GLY A 431 -6.86 12.07 -21.21
C GLY A 431 -6.04 11.74 -19.98
N ALA A 432 -4.94 12.44 -19.80
CA ALA A 432 -4.05 12.28 -18.66
C ALA A 432 -4.72 12.77 -17.36
N LEU A 433 -4.65 11.95 -16.32
CA LEU A 433 -5.17 12.31 -15.00
C LEU A 433 -4.18 13.20 -14.28
N HIS A 434 -4.58 14.43 -13.97
CA HIS A 434 -3.82 15.34 -13.13
C HIS A 434 -4.58 15.62 -11.83
N ILE A 435 -3.83 15.62 -10.72
CA ILE A 435 -4.39 15.79 -9.37
C ILE A 435 -3.65 16.92 -8.66
N ARG A 436 -4.41 17.70 -7.88
CA ARG A 436 -3.91 18.64 -6.87
C ARG A 436 -4.60 18.31 -5.56
N SER A 437 -3.82 17.92 -4.53
CA SER A 437 -4.38 17.49 -3.24
C SER A 437 -3.44 17.82 -2.08
N GLY A 438 -4.00 18.02 -0.90
CA GLY A 438 -3.22 18.24 0.33
C GLY A 438 -2.36 17.05 0.73
N SER A 439 -2.74 15.83 0.35
CA SER A 439 -2.00 14.59 0.62
C SER A 439 -0.81 14.36 -0.30
N GLN A 440 -0.70 15.10 -1.43
CA GLN A 440 0.36 14.87 -2.40
C GLN A 440 1.73 15.31 -1.90
N ILE A 441 2.78 14.57 -2.31
CA ILE A 441 4.16 15.02 -2.21
C ILE A 441 4.38 16.27 -3.09
N ARG A 442 5.33 17.09 -2.72
CA ARG A 442 5.68 18.26 -3.52
C ARG A 442 6.70 17.92 -4.61
N ASN A 443 7.65 17.06 -4.30
CA ASN A 443 8.72 16.62 -5.19
C ASN A 443 9.16 15.21 -4.76
N TYR A 444 9.83 14.49 -5.65
CA TYR A 444 10.63 13.32 -5.25
C TYR A 444 11.95 13.78 -4.61
N MET A 445 12.57 12.96 -3.79
CA MET A 445 13.86 13.25 -3.17
C MET A 445 14.99 13.31 -4.19
N SER A 446 14.95 12.50 -5.22
CA SER A 446 15.96 12.47 -6.29
C SER A 446 15.39 13.01 -7.60
N GLY A 447 15.74 14.23 -7.98
CA GLY A 447 15.76 14.89 -9.29
C GLY A 447 14.72 14.63 -10.40
N ALA A 448 13.87 13.60 -10.30
CA ALA A 448 12.91 13.18 -11.33
C ALA A 448 11.58 13.96 -11.29
N SER A 449 11.56 15.12 -10.67
CA SER A 449 10.32 15.86 -10.39
C SER A 449 9.80 16.71 -11.55
N GLU A 450 10.66 17.15 -12.46
CA GLU A 450 10.34 18.16 -13.47
C GLU A 450 9.26 17.75 -14.46
N THR A 451 9.18 16.46 -14.78
CA THR A 451 8.15 15.92 -15.69
C THR A 451 6.86 15.54 -14.99
N SER A 452 6.93 15.24 -13.68
CA SER A 452 5.78 14.74 -12.90
C SER A 452 4.97 15.85 -12.24
N PHE A 453 5.59 17.01 -11.97
CA PHE A 453 4.93 18.14 -11.31
C PHE A 453 5.03 19.39 -12.18
N TYR A 454 4.02 20.25 -12.11
CA TYR A 454 4.00 21.56 -12.75
C TYR A 454 3.10 22.51 -11.97
N GLU A 455 3.23 23.81 -12.22
CA GLU A 455 2.40 24.85 -11.61
C GLU A 455 1.66 25.64 -12.68
N ASP A 456 0.46 26.06 -12.35
CA ASP A 456 -0.35 27.00 -13.12
C ASP A 456 -1.05 28.00 -12.18
N GLY A 457 -1.92 28.85 -12.72
CA GLY A 457 -2.66 29.85 -11.94
C GLY A 457 -3.57 29.28 -10.82
N GLN A 458 -3.79 27.97 -10.81
CA GLN A 458 -4.56 27.29 -9.77
C GLN A 458 -3.68 26.61 -8.71
N GLY A 459 -2.36 26.51 -8.94
CA GLY A 459 -1.39 25.92 -8.02
C GLY A 459 -0.61 24.74 -8.60
N ARG A 460 -0.08 23.89 -7.70
CA ARG A 460 0.81 22.79 -8.06
C ARG A 460 0.06 21.51 -8.35
N TRP A 461 0.29 20.97 -9.53
CA TRP A 461 -0.33 19.75 -10.06
C TRP A 461 0.64 18.59 -10.14
N PHE A 462 0.12 17.39 -9.95
CA PHE A 462 0.79 16.13 -10.17
C PHE A 462 0.21 15.41 -11.39
N ARG A 463 1.06 15.05 -12.35
CA ARG A 463 0.75 14.17 -13.47
C ARG A 463 0.89 12.74 -12.98
N THR A 464 -0.23 12.03 -12.83
CA THR A 464 -0.24 10.71 -12.22
C THR A 464 0.38 9.62 -13.13
N GLY A 465 0.42 9.86 -14.44
CA GLY A 465 0.75 8.88 -15.46
C GLY A 465 -0.39 7.88 -15.70
N ASP A 466 -1.60 8.14 -15.14
CA ASP A 466 -2.81 7.40 -15.45
C ASP A 466 -3.58 8.11 -16.56
N VAL A 467 -4.22 7.33 -17.43
CA VAL A 467 -5.25 7.79 -18.37
C VAL A 467 -6.61 7.59 -17.73
N ALA A 468 -7.45 8.61 -17.78
CA ALA A 468 -8.76 8.57 -17.16
C ALA A 468 -9.85 9.25 -18.01
N VAL A 469 -11.09 9.00 -17.66
CA VAL A 469 -12.26 9.70 -18.20
C VAL A 469 -13.14 10.15 -17.03
N MET A 470 -13.78 11.31 -17.21
CA MET A 470 -14.75 11.83 -16.25
C MET A 470 -16.11 11.89 -16.94
N ASP A 471 -17.11 11.20 -16.39
CA ASP A 471 -18.46 11.17 -16.97
C ASP A 471 -19.24 12.49 -16.73
N PRO A 472 -20.43 12.67 -17.34
CA PRO A 472 -21.26 13.85 -17.11
C PRO A 472 -21.64 14.07 -15.65
N LYS A 473 -21.72 13.03 -14.82
CA LYS A 473 -22.07 13.09 -13.39
C LYS A 473 -20.87 13.38 -12.48
N GLY A 474 -19.64 13.41 -13.04
CA GLY A 474 -18.42 13.67 -12.28
C GLY A 474 -17.75 12.42 -11.70
N LEU A 475 -18.21 11.23 -12.08
CA LEU A 475 -17.52 10.00 -11.76
C LEU A 475 -16.26 9.87 -12.61
N VAL A 476 -15.17 9.46 -11.97
CA VAL A 476 -13.88 9.27 -12.62
C VAL A 476 -13.59 7.78 -12.79
N TYR A 477 -13.15 7.40 -13.98
CA TYR A 477 -12.77 6.03 -14.35
C TYR A 477 -11.31 6.03 -14.77
N ILE A 478 -10.50 5.16 -14.16
CA ILE A 478 -9.10 4.97 -14.55
C ILE A 478 -9.04 3.92 -15.64
N LEU A 479 -8.55 4.30 -16.82
CA LEU A 479 -8.49 3.43 -17.99
C LEU A 479 -7.22 2.58 -18.02
N GLY A 480 -6.18 3.01 -17.34
CA GLY A 480 -4.89 2.34 -17.23
C GLY A 480 -3.73 3.32 -17.11
N ARG A 481 -2.51 2.79 -17.12
CA ARG A 481 -1.29 3.59 -17.17
C ARG A 481 -1.01 4.06 -18.61
N GLU A 482 -0.59 5.30 -18.79
CA GLU A 482 -0.24 5.85 -20.09
C GLU A 482 0.80 4.97 -20.83
N LYS A 483 1.82 4.51 -20.13
CA LYS A 483 2.87 3.62 -20.66
C LYS A 483 2.43 2.19 -20.99
N ASP A 484 1.29 1.76 -20.45
CA ASP A 484 0.73 0.41 -20.64
C ASP A 484 -0.40 0.39 -21.68
N MET A 485 -0.78 1.58 -22.18
CA MET A 485 -1.74 1.69 -23.29
C MET A 485 -1.12 1.04 -24.55
N MET A 486 -1.93 0.26 -25.21
CA MET A 486 -1.57 -0.40 -26.48
C MET A 486 -2.12 0.42 -27.64
N ASN A 487 -1.54 0.31 -28.81
CA ASN A 487 -1.98 1.03 -29.99
C ASN A 487 -2.19 0.06 -31.15
N ARG A 488 -3.33 0.17 -31.83
CA ARG A 488 -3.57 -0.53 -33.08
C ARG A 488 -4.09 0.47 -34.11
N ASP A 489 -3.30 0.69 -35.17
CA ASP A 489 -3.66 1.58 -36.28
C ASP A 489 -4.07 3.00 -35.84
N GLY A 490 -3.38 3.54 -34.82
CA GLY A 490 -3.67 4.85 -34.24
C GLY A 490 -4.80 4.86 -33.20
N VAL A 491 -5.44 3.71 -32.94
CA VAL A 491 -6.47 3.58 -31.92
C VAL A 491 -5.83 3.11 -30.60
N ALA A 492 -6.05 3.90 -29.53
CA ALA A 492 -5.60 3.54 -28.19
C ALA A 492 -6.44 2.38 -27.63
N ILE A 493 -5.80 1.27 -27.32
CA ILE A 493 -6.42 0.07 -26.76
C ILE A 493 -6.14 0.00 -25.27
N MET A 494 -7.20 -0.05 -24.50
CA MET A 494 -7.14 -0.14 -23.04
C MET A 494 -6.99 -1.60 -22.61
N PRO A 495 -5.93 -1.98 -21.86
CA PRO A 495 -5.75 -3.36 -21.41
C PRO A 495 -6.89 -3.88 -20.53
N ALA A 496 -7.37 -3.08 -19.58
CA ALA A 496 -8.31 -3.52 -18.57
C ALA A 496 -9.70 -3.94 -19.11
N PRO A 497 -10.35 -3.21 -20.03
CA PRO A 497 -11.57 -3.68 -20.70
C PRO A 497 -11.37 -4.98 -21.48
N LEU A 498 -10.23 -5.15 -22.15
CA LEU A 498 -9.89 -6.37 -22.88
C LEU A 498 -9.73 -7.55 -21.93
N GLN A 499 -8.99 -7.37 -20.84
CA GLN A 499 -8.83 -8.38 -19.78
C GLN A 499 -10.20 -8.77 -19.19
N ASN A 500 -11.03 -7.78 -18.81
CA ASN A 500 -12.36 -8.05 -18.28
C ASN A 500 -13.25 -8.84 -19.25
N CYS A 501 -13.20 -8.51 -20.53
CA CYS A 501 -13.96 -9.23 -21.56
C CYS A 501 -13.56 -10.71 -21.62
N ILE A 502 -12.26 -11.00 -21.59
CA ILE A 502 -11.73 -12.35 -21.58
C ILE A 502 -12.09 -13.08 -20.28
N GLU A 503 -11.88 -12.45 -19.13
CA GLU A 503 -12.15 -13.01 -17.80
C GLU A 503 -13.64 -13.33 -17.59
N THR A 504 -14.53 -12.49 -18.14
CA THR A 504 -15.98 -12.73 -18.07
C THR A 504 -16.39 -13.98 -18.84
N LEU A 505 -15.74 -14.26 -19.97
CA LEU A 505 -16.03 -15.45 -20.78
C LEU A 505 -15.40 -16.71 -20.20
N THR A 506 -14.13 -16.62 -19.75
CA THR A 506 -13.33 -17.79 -19.37
C THR A 506 -13.40 -18.12 -17.89
N GLY A 507 -13.76 -17.17 -17.04
CA GLY A 507 -13.64 -17.28 -15.57
C GLY A 507 -12.19 -17.20 -15.05
N GLU A 508 -11.19 -17.19 -15.94
CA GLU A 508 -9.77 -17.17 -15.61
C GLU A 508 -9.19 -15.75 -15.69
N GLN A 509 -8.19 -15.49 -14.86
CA GLN A 509 -7.44 -14.23 -14.89
C GLN A 509 -6.69 -14.08 -16.22
N ALA A 510 -6.80 -12.91 -16.85
CA ALA A 510 -6.15 -12.56 -18.10
C ALA A 510 -5.26 -11.34 -17.97
N VAL A 511 -4.13 -11.35 -18.69
CA VAL A 511 -3.22 -10.20 -18.78
C VAL A 511 -3.01 -9.85 -20.25
N ALA A 512 -3.41 -8.65 -20.64
CA ALA A 512 -3.22 -8.13 -21.98
C ALA A 512 -1.93 -7.31 -22.06
N VAL A 513 -1.14 -7.59 -23.10
CA VAL A 513 0.11 -6.90 -23.42
C VAL A 513 0.23 -6.71 -24.92
N SER A 514 1.06 -5.74 -25.33
CA SER A 514 1.42 -5.59 -26.75
C SER A 514 2.91 -5.75 -26.98
N ILE A 515 3.26 -6.19 -28.17
CA ILE A 515 4.63 -6.27 -28.68
C ILE A 515 4.70 -5.49 -29.97
N THR A 516 5.67 -4.58 -30.08
CA THR A 516 5.95 -3.82 -31.30
C THR A 516 6.79 -4.68 -32.24
N SER A 517 6.31 -4.88 -33.47
CA SER A 517 7.03 -5.53 -34.59
C SER A 517 7.36 -4.49 -35.65
N GLU A 518 8.58 -4.47 -36.13
CA GLU A 518 9.01 -3.56 -37.23
C GLU A 518 8.19 -3.72 -38.51
N SER A 519 7.67 -4.94 -38.78
CA SER A 519 6.94 -5.26 -40.01
C SER A 519 5.41 -5.20 -39.87
N GLN A 520 4.86 -5.30 -38.64
CA GLN A 520 3.42 -5.48 -38.43
C GLN A 520 2.83 -4.45 -37.43
N GLY A 521 3.63 -3.49 -36.99
CA GLY A 521 3.19 -2.52 -35.97
C GLY A 521 3.04 -3.15 -34.57
N GLU A 522 2.12 -2.66 -33.80
CA GLU A 522 1.88 -3.14 -32.43
C GLU A 522 0.86 -4.30 -32.46
N GLN A 523 1.28 -5.47 -32.01
CA GLN A 523 0.49 -6.70 -31.94
C GLN A 523 -0.04 -6.90 -30.52
N LEU A 524 -1.31 -7.31 -30.40
CA LEU A 524 -2.00 -7.51 -29.13
C LEU A 524 -1.98 -8.98 -28.71
N PHE A 525 -1.53 -9.25 -27.52
CA PHE A 525 -1.51 -10.58 -26.92
C PHE A 525 -2.27 -10.60 -25.60
N ALA A 526 -2.85 -11.75 -25.28
CA ALA A 526 -3.31 -12.03 -23.93
C ALA A 526 -2.69 -13.31 -23.39
N VAL A 527 -2.39 -13.32 -22.11
CA VAL A 527 -1.88 -14.47 -21.38
C VAL A 527 -2.90 -14.83 -20.30
N LEU A 528 -3.29 -16.10 -20.23
CA LEU A 528 -4.22 -16.65 -19.27
C LEU A 528 -3.54 -17.77 -18.46
N ARG A 529 -4.10 -18.10 -17.30
CA ARG A 529 -3.67 -19.29 -16.56
C ARG A 529 -4.00 -20.57 -17.35
N SER A 530 -5.21 -20.65 -17.88
CA SER A 530 -5.68 -21.71 -18.77
C SER A 530 -6.77 -21.18 -19.72
N LEU A 531 -7.01 -21.88 -20.82
CA LEU A 531 -8.09 -21.53 -21.76
C LEU A 531 -9.46 -22.00 -21.28
N ALA A 532 -9.52 -22.73 -20.17
CA ALA A 532 -10.71 -23.46 -19.71
C ALA A 532 -11.27 -24.34 -20.88
N SER A 533 -12.57 -24.21 -21.19
CA SER A 533 -13.21 -24.94 -22.30
C SER A 533 -13.27 -24.12 -23.60
N ASN A 534 -12.64 -22.95 -23.67
CA ASN A 534 -12.75 -22.06 -24.82
C ASN A 534 -11.58 -22.21 -25.79
N SER A 535 -11.84 -22.11 -27.10
CA SER A 535 -10.77 -21.99 -28.08
C SER A 535 -10.30 -20.53 -28.23
N PRO A 536 -9.06 -20.26 -28.70
CA PRO A 536 -8.62 -18.91 -29.06
C PRO A 536 -9.57 -18.19 -30.01
N GLY A 537 -10.17 -18.93 -30.96
CA GLY A 537 -11.14 -18.39 -31.92
C GLY A 537 -12.46 -17.97 -31.26
N ASP A 538 -12.92 -18.70 -30.25
CA ASP A 538 -14.13 -18.33 -29.50
C ASP A 538 -13.91 -17.06 -28.68
N ILE A 539 -12.74 -16.94 -28.05
CA ILE A 539 -12.36 -15.77 -27.28
C ILE A 539 -12.27 -14.54 -28.20
N ASN A 540 -11.61 -14.64 -29.35
CA ASN A 540 -11.50 -13.56 -30.32
C ASN A 540 -12.86 -13.12 -30.88
N ARG A 541 -13.75 -14.06 -31.19
CA ARG A 541 -15.12 -13.73 -31.60
C ARG A 541 -15.91 -13.00 -30.52
N HIS A 542 -15.71 -13.41 -29.28
CA HIS A 542 -16.35 -12.73 -28.15
C HIS A 542 -15.80 -11.31 -27.98
N ILE A 543 -14.47 -11.12 -28.06
CA ILE A 543 -13.83 -9.80 -28.00
C ILE A 543 -14.34 -8.90 -29.13
N GLU A 544 -14.38 -9.39 -30.37
CA GLU A 544 -14.86 -8.61 -31.51
C GLU A 544 -16.31 -8.15 -31.33
N LYS A 545 -17.17 -9.05 -30.83
CA LYS A 545 -18.58 -8.75 -30.54
C LYS A 545 -18.76 -7.71 -29.44
N MET A 546 -17.95 -7.76 -28.39
CA MET A 546 -18.13 -6.92 -27.19
C MET A 546 -17.38 -5.59 -27.25
N LEU A 547 -16.19 -5.56 -27.84
CA LEU A 547 -15.28 -4.41 -27.83
C LEU A 547 -14.96 -3.87 -29.24
N GLY A 548 -15.23 -4.65 -30.29
CA GLY A 548 -14.96 -4.28 -31.67
C GLY A 548 -13.66 -4.89 -32.20
N LYS A 549 -13.51 -4.83 -33.53
CA LYS A 549 -12.45 -5.48 -34.31
C LYS A 549 -11.02 -5.03 -33.85
N GLN A 550 -10.88 -3.79 -33.43
CA GLN A 550 -9.60 -3.23 -33.00
C GLN A 550 -9.03 -3.91 -31.74
N TYR A 551 -9.87 -4.60 -30.95
CA TYR A 551 -9.46 -5.31 -29.73
C TYR A 551 -9.11 -6.80 -29.98
N VAL A 552 -9.31 -7.33 -31.18
CA VAL A 552 -9.03 -8.73 -31.53
C VAL A 552 -7.54 -9.02 -31.32
N LEU A 553 -7.25 -10.14 -30.64
CA LEU A 553 -5.88 -10.53 -30.30
C LEU A 553 -5.15 -11.14 -31.51
N ASP A 554 -3.88 -10.82 -31.68
CA ASP A 554 -2.95 -11.47 -32.61
C ASP A 554 -2.44 -12.80 -32.04
N GLY A 555 -2.44 -12.97 -30.72
CA GLY A 555 -2.10 -14.22 -30.08
C GLY A 555 -2.69 -14.35 -28.66
N LEU A 556 -2.99 -15.59 -28.30
CA LEU A 556 -3.48 -15.99 -26.99
C LEU A 556 -2.65 -17.17 -26.49
N LEU A 557 -2.07 -17.01 -25.30
CA LEU A 557 -1.15 -17.97 -24.72
C LEU A 557 -1.53 -18.29 -23.27
N THR A 558 -1.09 -19.45 -22.80
CA THR A 558 -1.19 -19.82 -21.38
C THR A 558 0.13 -19.57 -20.66
N LEU A 559 0.07 -19.49 -19.32
CA LEU A 559 1.28 -19.40 -18.49
C LEU A 559 2.22 -20.59 -18.75
N GLU A 560 1.66 -21.81 -18.91
CA GLU A 560 2.41 -23.02 -19.20
C GLU A 560 3.21 -22.89 -20.51
N GLN A 561 2.60 -22.38 -21.58
CA GLN A 561 3.29 -22.14 -22.86
C GLN A 561 4.45 -21.15 -22.73
N LEU A 562 4.33 -20.20 -21.80
CA LEU A 562 5.40 -19.25 -21.52
C LEU A 562 6.45 -19.78 -20.51
N GLY A 563 6.28 -21.00 -19.98
CA GLY A 563 7.14 -21.58 -18.96
C GLY A 563 7.00 -20.90 -17.59
N LEU A 564 5.84 -20.27 -17.32
CA LEU A 564 5.55 -19.56 -16.07
C LEU A 564 4.60 -20.39 -15.19
N ALA A 565 4.98 -20.61 -13.92
CA ALA A 565 4.12 -21.31 -12.96
C ALA A 565 2.94 -20.43 -12.48
N ALA A 566 3.14 -19.11 -12.44
CA ALA A 566 2.15 -18.12 -12.05
C ALA A 566 2.42 -16.79 -12.75
N PHE A 567 1.46 -15.87 -12.70
CA PHE A 567 1.71 -14.49 -13.12
C PHE A 567 2.80 -13.86 -12.23
N PRO A 568 3.86 -13.28 -12.84
CA PRO A 568 4.86 -12.57 -12.06
C PRO A 568 4.22 -11.33 -11.40
N VAL A 569 4.42 -11.19 -10.10
CA VAL A 569 3.90 -10.07 -9.33
C VAL A 569 5.05 -9.38 -8.57
N ASN A 570 4.91 -8.08 -8.38
CA ASN A 570 5.82 -7.33 -7.53
C ASN A 570 5.44 -7.47 -6.04
N ALA A 571 6.22 -6.87 -5.16
CA ALA A 571 5.98 -6.89 -3.72
C ALA A 571 4.66 -6.21 -3.25
N THR A 572 3.91 -5.56 -4.16
CA THR A 572 2.54 -5.05 -3.91
C THR A 572 1.46 -5.94 -4.53
N HIS A 573 1.81 -7.14 -4.93
CA HIS A 573 0.93 -8.10 -5.61
C HIS A 573 0.31 -7.56 -6.92
N LYS A 574 1.01 -6.63 -7.59
CA LYS A 574 0.66 -6.15 -8.92
C LYS A 574 1.39 -6.95 -9.98
N ILE A 575 0.68 -7.30 -11.06
CA ILE A 575 1.26 -8.04 -12.18
C ILE A 575 2.35 -7.23 -12.85
N MET A 576 3.50 -7.89 -13.05
CA MET A 576 4.67 -7.33 -13.75
C MET A 576 4.58 -7.60 -15.26
N LYS A 577 3.84 -6.73 -15.97
CA LYS A 577 3.64 -6.87 -17.43
C LYS A 577 4.94 -6.91 -18.23
N SER A 578 6.00 -6.27 -17.75
CA SER A 578 7.33 -6.31 -18.37
C SER A 578 7.93 -7.72 -18.41
N GLU A 579 7.78 -8.48 -17.33
CA GLU A 579 8.26 -9.87 -17.28
C GLU A 579 7.45 -10.79 -18.20
N ILE A 580 6.12 -10.56 -18.27
CA ILE A 580 5.24 -11.28 -19.20
C ILE A 580 5.65 -10.98 -20.65
N LYS A 581 5.92 -9.69 -20.98
CA LYS A 581 6.42 -9.31 -22.31
C LYS A 581 7.75 -9.99 -22.63
N THR A 582 8.66 -10.07 -21.67
CA THR A 582 9.96 -10.74 -21.85
C THR A 582 9.78 -12.24 -22.11
N ALA A 583 8.93 -12.91 -21.34
CA ALA A 583 8.63 -14.34 -21.55
C ALA A 583 7.96 -14.58 -22.92
N LEU A 584 7.02 -13.71 -23.30
CA LEU A 584 6.35 -13.77 -24.60
C LEU A 584 7.33 -13.57 -25.77
N LEU A 585 8.24 -12.61 -25.68
CA LEU A 585 9.27 -12.39 -26.71
C LEU A 585 10.18 -13.63 -26.89
N LYS A 586 10.61 -14.25 -25.78
CA LYS A 586 11.39 -15.49 -25.82
C LYS A 586 10.61 -16.62 -26.49
N TYR A 587 9.34 -16.78 -26.15
CA TYR A 587 8.47 -17.79 -26.78
C TYR A 587 8.35 -17.57 -28.28
N LEU A 588 8.07 -16.35 -28.73
CA LEU A 588 7.93 -16.03 -30.15
C LEU A 588 9.23 -16.23 -30.95
N GLN A 589 10.39 -15.89 -30.35
CA GLN A 589 11.70 -16.14 -30.98
C GLN A 589 11.95 -17.63 -31.19
N SER A 590 11.77 -18.46 -30.15
CA SER A 590 11.99 -19.91 -30.24
C SER A 590 11.10 -20.60 -31.25
N HIS A 591 9.88 -20.10 -31.47
CA HIS A 591 8.95 -20.67 -32.48
C HIS A 591 9.18 -20.14 -33.89
N ARG A 592 9.80 -18.98 -34.09
CA ARG A 592 10.30 -18.52 -35.39
C ARG A 592 11.50 -19.35 -35.86
N ASP A 593 12.44 -19.61 -34.96
CA ASP A 593 13.65 -20.40 -35.27
C ASP A 593 13.31 -21.86 -35.58
N SER A 594 12.30 -22.43 -34.87
CA SER A 594 11.81 -23.79 -35.15
C SER A 594 11.16 -23.91 -36.55
N ASN A 595 10.45 -22.89 -37.01
CA ASN A 595 9.87 -22.88 -38.37
C ASN A 595 10.89 -22.61 -39.46
N MET A 596 12.02 -21.94 -39.19
CA MET A 596 13.12 -21.79 -40.14
C MET A 596 13.94 -23.07 -40.26
N THR A 597 14.09 -23.87 -39.23
CA THR A 597 14.82 -25.14 -39.27
C THR A 597 14.06 -26.25 -40.01
N VAL A 598 12.71 -26.19 -40.05
CA VAL A 598 11.89 -27.16 -40.83
C VAL A 598 11.81 -26.79 -42.32
N GLY A 599 12.10 -25.53 -42.70
CA GLY A 599 12.13 -25.08 -44.10
C GLY A 599 13.48 -25.25 -44.80
N ALA A 600 14.53 -25.75 -44.13
CA ALA A 600 15.86 -25.97 -44.71
C ALA A 600 16.17 -27.44 -45.04
N VAL A 601 15.19 -28.34 -44.94
CA VAL A 601 15.29 -29.75 -45.30
C VAL A 601 14.12 -30.13 -46.23
N ASN A 602 14.05 -29.48 -47.36
CA ASN A 602 13.37 -30.01 -48.55
C ASN A 602 14.00 -29.41 -49.82
#